data_ad804ae0a9641ff15b91862681519a82
#
_entry.id   ad804ae0a9641ff15b91862681519a82
#
_cell.length_a   1.000
_cell.length_b   1.000
_cell.length_c   1.000
_cell.angle_alpha   90.00
_cell.angle_beta   90.00
_cell.angle_gamma   90.00
#
_symmetry.space_group_name_H-M   'P 1'
#
loop_
_entity.id
_entity.type
_entity.pdbx_description
1 polymer ?
#
loop_
_entity_poly.entity_id
_entity_poly.type
_entity_poly.pdbx_seq_one_letter_code
_entity_poly.pdbx_strand_id
1 'polypeptide(L)'
;MEEKQKIFPPGFLWGGAVAANQAEGAWQADGKGDSVADHITAGTKTSPRRFTEQIRPEENYPSHEAIDFYHRYEEDIALFAEMGFKVFRISIAWTRIFPKGDEISPNRRSE
;
A
#
# COMPACT_ATOMS: atom_id res chain seq x y z
N MET A 1 8.84 -36.43 29.57
CA MET A 1 8.43 -35.08 29.91
C MET A 1 7.85 -34.43 28.67
N GLU A 2 6.59 -34.09 28.71
CA GLU A 2 5.93 -33.46 27.55
C GLU A 2 6.39 -32.00 27.44
N GLU A 3 6.87 -31.64 26.26
CA GLU A 3 7.10 -30.24 25.99
C GLU A 3 5.75 -29.52 25.90
N LYS A 4 5.59 -28.46 26.69
CA LYS A 4 4.42 -27.59 26.54
C LYS A 4 4.48 -26.95 25.16
N GLN A 5 3.59 -27.34 24.27
CA GLN A 5 3.41 -26.62 23.02
C GLN A 5 3.04 -25.17 23.33
N LYS A 6 3.79 -24.23 22.73
CA LYS A 6 3.41 -22.82 22.80
C LYS A 6 2.21 -22.65 21.90
N ILE A 7 1.04 -22.46 22.50
CA ILE A 7 -0.21 -22.27 21.80
C ILE A 7 -0.57 -20.80 21.89
N PHE A 8 -0.99 -20.23 20.77
CA PHE A 8 -1.51 -18.88 20.76
C PHE A 8 -2.84 -18.84 21.52
N PRO A 9 -3.17 -17.70 22.15
CA PRO A 9 -4.42 -17.58 22.89
C PRO A 9 -5.64 -17.90 22.02
N PRO A 10 -6.73 -18.46 22.60
CA PRO A 10 -7.99 -18.58 21.88
C PRO A 10 -8.44 -17.21 21.34
N GLY A 11 -8.92 -17.20 20.10
CA GLY A 11 -9.32 -15.96 19.45
C GLY A 11 -8.18 -15.12 18.85
N PHE A 12 -6.94 -15.65 18.89
CA PHE A 12 -5.82 -14.95 18.23
C PHE A 12 -6.09 -14.82 16.73
N LEU A 13 -5.95 -13.59 16.22
CA LEU A 13 -6.26 -13.29 14.82
C LEU A 13 -5.00 -13.40 13.95
N TRP A 14 -5.00 -14.40 13.07
CA TRP A 14 -3.96 -14.58 12.06
C TRP A 14 -4.30 -13.80 10.80
N GLY A 15 -3.31 -13.17 10.21
CA GLY A 15 -3.53 -12.41 9.00
C GLY A 15 -2.26 -11.80 8.46
N GLY A 16 -2.40 -10.68 7.77
CA GLY A 16 -1.28 -10.00 7.15
C GLY A 16 -1.49 -8.50 7.10
N ALA A 17 -0.51 -7.83 6.51
CA ALA A 17 -0.53 -6.39 6.36
C ALA A 17 0.13 -5.97 5.05
N VAL A 18 -0.33 -4.87 4.48
CA VAL A 18 0.33 -4.21 3.36
C VAL A 18 0.47 -2.72 3.66
N ALA A 19 1.43 -2.09 3.01
CA ALA A 19 1.58 -0.63 3.02
C ALA A 19 0.99 -0.05 1.73
N ALA A 20 0.31 1.09 1.85
CA ALA A 20 -0.36 1.73 0.72
C ALA A 20 0.58 1.91 -0.48
N ASN A 21 1.78 2.47 -0.26
CA ASN A 21 2.74 2.73 -1.32
C ASN A 21 3.25 1.48 -2.04
N GLN A 22 3.21 0.34 -1.36
CA GLN A 22 3.70 -0.93 -1.89
C GLN A 22 2.60 -1.74 -2.55
N ALA A 23 1.35 -1.39 -2.32
CA ALA A 23 0.21 -2.19 -2.75
C ALA A 23 -0.71 -1.48 -3.74
N GLU A 24 -1.09 -0.25 -3.46
CA GLU A 24 -2.20 0.39 -4.16
C GLU A 24 -1.97 0.60 -5.64
N GLY A 25 -0.85 1.20 -6.05
CA GLY A 25 -0.69 1.71 -7.41
C GLY A 25 -1.69 2.85 -7.68
N ALA A 26 -2.15 2.97 -8.92
CA ALA A 26 -3.15 3.98 -9.31
C ALA A 26 -2.85 5.36 -8.73
N TRP A 27 -1.61 5.79 -8.82
CA TRP A 27 -1.04 6.90 -8.03
C TRP A 27 -1.65 8.27 -8.33
N GLN A 28 -2.33 8.41 -9.46
CA GLN A 28 -3.03 9.65 -9.85
C GLN A 28 -4.53 9.44 -10.05
N ALA A 29 -5.03 8.22 -9.86
CA ALA A 29 -6.43 7.91 -10.10
C ALA A 29 -7.33 8.62 -9.09
N ASP A 30 -8.52 8.98 -9.54
CA ASP A 30 -9.59 9.57 -8.72
C ASP A 30 -9.15 10.79 -7.93
N GLY A 31 -8.24 11.59 -8.51
CA GLY A 31 -7.82 12.85 -7.93
C GLY A 31 -6.76 12.75 -6.84
N LYS A 32 -6.14 11.58 -6.68
CA LYS A 32 -5.03 11.44 -5.72
C LYS A 32 -3.92 12.41 -6.05
N GLY A 33 -3.41 13.12 -5.04
CA GLY A 33 -2.20 13.92 -5.15
C GLY A 33 -0.95 13.07 -4.98
N ASP A 34 0.19 13.62 -5.37
CA ASP A 34 1.48 12.94 -5.24
C ASP A 34 1.90 12.87 -3.77
N SER A 35 2.41 11.72 -3.37
CA SER A 35 3.10 11.54 -2.10
C SER A 35 4.60 11.54 -2.32
N VAL A 36 5.37 11.62 -1.23
CA VAL A 36 6.83 11.48 -1.30
C VAL A 36 7.21 10.15 -1.96
N ALA A 37 6.51 9.07 -1.61
CA ALA A 37 6.76 7.75 -2.18
C ALA A 37 6.61 7.71 -3.71
N ASP A 38 5.72 8.51 -4.27
CA ASP A 38 5.50 8.57 -5.73
C ASP A 38 6.67 9.20 -6.47
N HIS A 39 7.57 9.86 -5.77
CA HIS A 39 8.77 10.48 -6.30
C HIS A 39 10.06 9.71 -5.97
N ILE A 40 9.94 8.51 -5.42
CA ILE A 40 11.09 7.66 -5.09
C ILE A 40 11.31 6.62 -6.18
N THR A 41 12.52 6.62 -6.76
CA THR A 41 12.89 5.65 -7.81
C THR A 41 13.12 4.26 -7.24
N ALA A 42 13.07 3.25 -8.12
CA ALA A 42 13.29 1.86 -7.72
C ALA A 42 14.72 1.56 -7.28
N GLY A 43 15.70 2.26 -7.88
CA GLY A 43 17.10 1.91 -7.72
C GLY A 43 17.48 0.63 -8.49
N THR A 44 18.76 0.32 -8.47
CA THR A 44 19.34 -0.88 -9.09
C THR A 44 20.44 -1.41 -8.18
N LYS A 45 21.10 -2.50 -8.61
CA LYS A 45 22.27 -3.01 -7.87
C LYS A 45 23.42 -2.00 -7.78
N THR A 46 23.51 -1.11 -8.75
CA THR A 46 24.62 -0.16 -8.88
C THR A 46 24.20 1.30 -8.63
N SER A 47 22.90 1.57 -8.50
CA SER A 47 22.37 2.90 -8.29
C SER A 47 21.33 2.88 -7.16
N PRO A 48 21.50 3.68 -6.11
CA PRO A 48 20.55 3.68 -5.00
C PRO A 48 19.19 4.27 -5.39
N ARG A 49 18.18 3.98 -4.60
CA ARG A 49 16.91 4.69 -4.68
C ARG A 49 17.14 6.16 -4.36
N ARG A 50 16.43 7.02 -5.06
CA ARG A 50 16.54 8.47 -4.84
C ARG A 50 15.20 9.16 -5.02
N PHE A 51 15.05 10.28 -4.36
CA PHE A 51 13.92 11.18 -4.55
C PHE A 51 14.19 12.08 -5.76
N THR A 52 13.16 12.30 -6.59
CA THR A 52 13.20 13.28 -7.67
C THR A 52 12.06 14.29 -7.47
N GLU A 53 12.35 15.57 -7.59
CA GLU A 53 11.31 16.60 -7.46
C GLU A 53 10.23 16.47 -8.54
N GLN A 54 10.65 16.07 -9.74
CA GLN A 54 9.77 15.86 -10.87
C GLN A 54 9.83 14.41 -11.30
N ILE A 55 8.71 13.89 -11.79
CA ILE A 55 8.65 12.56 -12.35
C ILE A 55 9.38 12.56 -13.69
N ARG A 56 10.35 11.67 -13.82
CA ARG A 56 11.20 11.53 -15.02
C ARG A 56 10.76 10.31 -15.80
N PRO A 57 10.51 10.46 -17.14
CA PRO A 57 10.02 9.33 -17.94
C PRO A 57 10.98 8.15 -18.02
N GLU A 58 12.29 8.39 -17.88
CA GLU A 58 13.32 7.36 -17.94
C GLU A 58 13.49 6.56 -16.64
N GLU A 59 12.85 7.01 -15.56
CA GLU A 59 12.98 6.36 -14.25
C GLU A 59 11.79 5.44 -13.97
N ASN A 60 12.04 4.44 -13.14
CA ASN A 60 10.99 3.56 -12.62
C ASN A 60 10.62 3.98 -11.20
N TYR A 61 9.34 4.22 -10.98
CA TYR A 61 8.77 4.56 -9.66
C TYR A 61 7.83 3.42 -9.23
N PRO A 62 8.28 2.52 -8.36
CA PRO A 62 7.51 1.32 -8.03
C PRO A 62 6.10 1.59 -7.49
N SER A 63 5.90 2.69 -6.75
CA SER A 63 4.60 3.00 -6.17
C SER A 63 3.53 3.34 -7.20
N HIS A 64 3.91 3.73 -8.43
CA HIS A 64 2.95 4.12 -9.46
C HIS A 64 2.02 2.99 -9.85
N GLU A 65 2.54 1.78 -9.97
CA GLU A 65 1.77 0.58 -10.29
C GLU A 65 1.62 -0.36 -9.09
N ALA A 66 2.69 -0.53 -8.34
CA ALA A 66 2.77 -1.47 -7.22
C ALA A 66 2.20 -2.84 -7.63
N ILE A 67 1.25 -3.38 -6.88
CA ILE A 67 0.51 -4.60 -7.27
C ILE A 67 -0.92 -4.28 -7.70
N ASP A 68 -1.20 -3.03 -7.97
CA ASP A 68 -2.49 -2.51 -8.42
C ASP A 68 -3.65 -2.89 -7.49
N PHE A 69 -3.41 -2.89 -6.21
CA PHE A 69 -4.41 -3.23 -5.20
C PHE A 69 -5.62 -2.30 -5.25
N TYR A 70 -5.42 -1.06 -5.68
CA TYR A 70 -6.50 -0.08 -5.83
C TYR A 70 -7.64 -0.60 -6.71
N HIS A 71 -7.30 -1.30 -7.81
CA HIS A 71 -8.29 -1.88 -8.71
C HIS A 71 -8.62 -3.33 -8.39
N ARG A 72 -7.77 -4.02 -7.63
CA ARG A 72 -7.87 -5.47 -7.42
C ARG A 72 -8.23 -5.85 -5.99
N TYR A 73 -8.52 -4.90 -5.13
CA TYR A 73 -8.70 -5.16 -3.70
C TYR A 73 -9.82 -6.18 -3.40
N GLU A 74 -10.92 -6.15 -4.15
CA GLU A 74 -12.01 -7.10 -3.92
C GLU A 74 -11.55 -8.54 -4.13
N GLU A 75 -10.89 -8.80 -5.24
CA GLU A 75 -10.36 -10.10 -5.60
C GLU A 75 -9.28 -10.55 -4.62
N ASP A 76 -8.34 -9.65 -4.30
CA ASP A 76 -7.23 -9.95 -3.42
C ASP A 76 -7.71 -10.22 -1.98
N ILE A 77 -8.66 -9.45 -1.47
CA ILE A 77 -9.23 -9.68 -0.14
C ILE A 77 -9.98 -11.00 -0.09
N ALA A 78 -10.70 -11.35 -1.16
CA ALA A 78 -11.37 -12.66 -1.24
C ALA A 78 -10.36 -13.81 -1.17
N LEU A 79 -9.22 -13.67 -1.83
CA LEU A 79 -8.14 -14.66 -1.76
C LEU A 79 -7.55 -14.76 -0.34
N PHE A 80 -7.36 -13.64 0.34
CA PHE A 80 -6.89 -13.65 1.74
C PHE A 80 -7.89 -14.37 2.65
N ALA A 81 -9.17 -14.12 2.46
CA ALA A 81 -10.21 -14.82 3.22
C ALA A 81 -10.18 -16.33 2.96
N GLU A 82 -10.00 -16.73 1.71
CA GLU A 82 -9.86 -18.14 1.33
C GLU A 82 -8.63 -18.78 1.97
N MET A 83 -7.52 -18.04 2.12
CA MET A 83 -6.33 -18.48 2.82
C MET A 83 -6.52 -18.61 4.33
N GLY A 84 -7.63 -18.13 4.86
CA GLY A 84 -7.94 -18.19 6.28
C GLY A 84 -7.58 -16.95 7.08
N PHE A 85 -7.30 -15.83 6.44
CA PHE A 85 -7.02 -14.56 7.15
C PHE A 85 -8.23 -14.14 7.97
N LYS A 86 -7.97 -13.75 9.22
CA LYS A 86 -8.99 -13.21 10.14
C LYS A 86 -8.82 -11.73 10.37
N VAL A 87 -7.66 -11.17 10.03
CA VAL A 87 -7.35 -9.74 10.13
C VAL A 87 -6.46 -9.33 8.97
N PHE A 88 -6.69 -8.15 8.46
CA PHE A 88 -5.88 -7.57 7.40
C PHE A 88 -5.65 -6.09 7.73
N ARG A 89 -4.38 -5.71 7.91
CA ARG A 89 -3.99 -4.34 8.24
C ARG A 89 -3.52 -3.61 6.99
N ILE A 90 -3.98 -2.39 6.83
CA ILE A 90 -3.56 -1.52 5.74
C ILE A 90 -3.05 -0.20 6.30
N SER A 91 -2.29 0.54 5.51
CA SER A 91 -2.08 1.97 5.72
C SER A 91 -2.91 2.75 4.72
N ILE A 92 -3.15 4.02 5.02
CA ILE A 92 -3.95 4.89 4.16
C ILE A 92 -3.02 5.92 3.53
N ALA A 93 -3.06 6.04 2.20
CA ALA A 93 -2.29 7.05 1.49
C ALA A 93 -2.96 8.42 1.71
N TRP A 94 -2.31 9.27 2.50
CA TRP A 94 -2.85 10.57 2.90
C TRP A 94 -3.26 11.42 1.70
N THR A 95 -2.45 11.47 0.65
CA THR A 95 -2.72 12.30 -0.53
C THR A 95 -3.85 11.76 -1.41
N ARG A 96 -4.34 10.56 -1.14
CA ARG A 96 -5.56 10.06 -1.76
C ARG A 96 -6.78 10.74 -1.15
N ILE A 97 -6.75 11.01 0.15
CA ILE A 97 -7.83 11.65 0.89
C ILE A 97 -7.69 13.17 0.83
N PHE A 98 -6.47 13.67 0.98
CA PHE A 98 -6.15 15.09 0.92
C PHE A 98 -5.05 15.32 -0.12
N PRO A 99 -5.42 15.52 -1.40
CA PRO A 99 -4.44 15.57 -2.51
C PRO A 99 -3.35 16.64 -2.37
N LYS A 100 -3.66 17.76 -1.73
CA LYS A 100 -2.69 18.82 -1.45
C LYS A 100 -2.11 18.75 -0.05
N GLY A 101 -2.62 17.84 0.78
CA GLY A 101 -2.15 17.60 2.13
C GLY A 101 -2.86 18.35 3.25
N ASP A 102 -3.51 19.43 2.96
CA ASP A 102 -4.08 20.34 3.96
C ASP A 102 -5.48 20.87 3.64
N GLU A 103 -6.19 20.24 2.72
CA GLU A 103 -7.56 20.65 2.38
C GLU A 103 -8.49 20.48 3.59
N ILE A 104 -9.49 21.37 3.66
CA ILE A 104 -10.53 21.29 4.70
C ILE A 104 -11.45 20.09 4.49
N SER A 105 -11.74 19.77 3.24
CA SER A 105 -12.64 18.65 2.89
C SER A 105 -11.89 17.54 2.19
N PRO A 106 -12.18 16.28 2.51
CA PRO A 106 -11.52 15.14 1.87
C PRO A 106 -11.94 14.95 0.42
N ASN A 107 -11.08 14.28 -0.33
CA ASN A 107 -11.38 13.86 -1.70
C ASN A 107 -12.29 12.63 -1.68
N ARG A 108 -13.57 12.82 -1.96
CA ARG A 108 -14.57 11.76 -1.90
C ARG A 108 -14.56 10.80 -3.08
N ARG A 109 -13.81 11.09 -4.12
CA ARG A 109 -13.70 10.20 -5.27
C ARG A 109 -12.89 8.92 -4.97
N SER A 110 -12.18 8.91 -3.86
CA SER A 110 -11.35 7.78 -3.43
C SER A 110 -11.93 7.05 -2.21
N GLU A 111 -13.15 7.34 -1.80
CA GLU A 111 -13.83 6.66 -0.68
C GLU A 111 -14.29 5.25 -1.06
#